data_19f9d4c8fd10d981a31d4747352c1018
#
_entry.id   19f9d4c8fd10d981a31d4747352c1018
#
_cell.length_a   1.000
_cell.length_b   1.000
_cell.length_c   1.000
_cell.angle_alpha   90.00
_cell.angle_beta   90.00
_cell.angle_gamma   90.00
#
_symmetry.space_group_name_H-M   'P 1'
#
loop_
_entity.id
_entity.type
_entity.pdbx_description
1 polymer ?
#
loop_
_entity_poly.entity_id
_entity_poly.type
_entity_poly.pdbx_seq_one_letter_code
_entity_poly.pdbx_strand_id
1 'polypeptide(L)'
;LADADQMVLARVWSTGHDLTLEEPDRLTVLFPWAGRLTCAVRDDMIAADAGGILAFAPNQRRTVVERPVQGPYLADVLTLPLTRLEEAQRHEGLRPGPIAPRLDAAAAAMARLRLRVGSILTADMADHAVTAQAAASEDIIADLAIALAAPDQMPASAGQWRVAQAISLMHDRHREPITLASLARELGCSCRSLQVAFREAGHATPQNVLAGTRLDAARIWLLSDRHSVTTSLDSGISHLGRFAAAYRRSFGERPAQTLSERT
;
A
#
# COMPACT_ATOMS: atom_id res chain seq x y z
N LEU A 1 3.23 2.77 -27.35
CA LEU A 1 3.07 1.35 -27.06
C LEU A 1 3.88 1.10 -25.79
N ALA A 2 3.21 0.96 -24.65
CA ALA A 2 3.87 0.49 -23.43
C ALA A 2 4.45 -0.88 -23.72
N ASP A 3 5.71 -1.09 -23.34
CA ASP A 3 6.40 -2.36 -23.49
C ASP A 3 5.58 -3.42 -22.74
N ALA A 4 5.07 -4.42 -23.44
CA ALA A 4 4.16 -5.43 -22.89
C ALA A 4 4.80 -6.20 -21.70
N ASP A 5 6.12 -6.12 -21.59
CA ASP A 5 6.94 -6.82 -20.60
C ASP A 5 7.22 -6.00 -19.33
N GLN A 6 6.71 -4.78 -19.25
CA GLN A 6 6.99 -3.88 -18.13
C GLN A 6 5.91 -3.92 -17.04
N MET A 7 6.34 -3.79 -15.79
CA MET A 7 5.50 -3.48 -14.66
C MET A 7 4.96 -2.05 -14.80
N VAL A 8 3.68 -1.84 -14.51
CA VAL A 8 3.05 -0.53 -14.51
C VAL A 8 2.56 -0.21 -13.10
N LEU A 9 2.92 0.98 -12.61
CA LEU A 9 2.38 1.58 -11.40
C LEU A 9 1.53 2.78 -11.80
N ALA A 10 0.33 2.86 -11.27
CA ALA A 10 -0.59 3.97 -11.53
C ALA A 10 -1.36 4.34 -10.27
N ARG A 11 -1.65 5.63 -10.11
CA ARG A 11 -2.63 6.10 -9.13
C ARG A 11 -3.93 6.41 -9.85
N VAL A 12 -4.99 5.74 -9.42
CA VAL A 12 -6.34 5.91 -9.98
C VAL A 12 -7.14 6.80 -9.06
N TRP A 13 -7.76 7.81 -9.67
CA TRP A 13 -8.72 8.70 -9.04
C TRP A 13 -10.05 8.58 -9.78
N SER A 14 -11.17 8.44 -9.06
CA SER A 14 -12.47 8.29 -9.69
C SER A 14 -13.60 8.86 -8.85
N THR A 15 -14.54 9.54 -9.50
CA THR A 15 -15.82 10.00 -8.92
C THR A 15 -16.94 8.97 -9.06
N GLY A 16 -16.62 7.80 -9.60
CA GLY A 16 -17.50 6.69 -9.90
C GLY A 16 -17.25 6.17 -11.31
N HIS A 17 -17.23 4.85 -11.48
CA HIS A 17 -17.12 4.21 -12.78
C HIS A 17 -17.69 2.78 -12.75
N ASP A 18 -18.01 2.31 -13.92
CA ASP A 18 -18.42 0.94 -14.19
C ASP A 18 -17.78 0.53 -15.50
N LEU A 19 -16.75 -0.32 -15.40
CA LEU A 19 -15.98 -0.76 -16.58
C LEU A 19 -15.76 -2.26 -16.55
N THR A 20 -15.64 -2.83 -17.76
CA THR A 20 -15.13 -4.19 -17.95
C THR A 20 -13.68 -4.11 -18.41
N LEU A 21 -12.81 -4.79 -17.68
CA LEU A 21 -11.39 -4.91 -17.98
C LEU A 21 -11.10 -6.33 -18.41
N GLU A 22 -10.26 -6.46 -19.43
CA GLU A 22 -9.75 -7.73 -19.90
C GLU A 22 -8.22 -7.71 -19.82
N GLU A 23 -7.67 -8.55 -18.97
CA GLU A 23 -6.22 -8.67 -18.74
C GLU A 23 -5.84 -10.15 -18.84
N PRO A 24 -5.53 -10.63 -20.05
CA PRO A 24 -5.36 -12.07 -20.31
C PRO A 24 -4.04 -12.63 -19.79
N ASP A 25 -3.03 -11.79 -19.57
CA ASP A 25 -1.65 -12.18 -19.24
C ASP A 25 -1.05 -11.44 -18.05
N ARG A 26 -1.81 -10.52 -17.44
CA ARG A 26 -1.28 -9.67 -16.37
C ARG A 26 -1.90 -10.01 -15.01
N LEU A 27 -1.03 -9.97 -14.00
CA LEU A 27 -1.44 -9.84 -12.60
C LEU A 27 -1.71 -8.37 -12.32
N THR A 28 -2.84 -8.09 -11.68
CA THR A 28 -3.18 -6.76 -11.17
C THR A 28 -3.35 -6.79 -9.67
N VAL A 29 -2.68 -5.87 -8.97
CA VAL A 29 -2.84 -5.65 -7.53
C VAL A 29 -3.38 -4.25 -7.30
N LEU A 30 -4.44 -4.14 -6.52
CA LEU A 30 -5.13 -2.89 -6.20
C LEU A 30 -4.99 -2.59 -4.70
N PHE A 31 -4.61 -1.37 -4.39
CA PHE A 31 -4.47 -0.84 -3.03
C PHE A 31 -5.43 0.34 -2.84
N PRO A 32 -6.71 0.09 -2.53
CA PRO A 32 -7.65 1.17 -2.24
C PRO A 32 -7.21 1.99 -1.02
N TRP A 33 -7.16 3.32 -1.19
CA TRP A 33 -6.84 4.29 -0.16
C TRP A 33 -8.08 5.03 0.35
N ALA A 34 -9.07 5.22 -0.53
CA ALA A 34 -10.34 5.87 -0.19
C ALA A 34 -11.48 5.29 -1.03
N GLY A 35 -12.68 5.25 -0.46
CA GLY A 35 -13.87 4.72 -1.12
C GLY A 35 -13.92 3.19 -1.12
N ARG A 36 -14.86 2.65 -1.90
CA ARG A 36 -15.14 1.23 -2.03
C ARG A 36 -15.13 0.82 -3.50
N LEU A 37 -14.48 -0.30 -3.75
CA LEU A 37 -14.43 -0.96 -5.06
C LEU A 37 -15.13 -2.30 -4.99
N THR A 38 -15.93 -2.62 -5.99
CA THR A 38 -16.52 -3.95 -6.18
C THR A 38 -16.08 -4.50 -7.54
N CYS A 39 -15.61 -5.73 -7.55
CA CYS A 39 -15.22 -6.45 -8.77
C CYS A 39 -16.05 -7.70 -8.91
N ALA A 40 -16.65 -7.91 -10.09
CA ALA A 40 -17.26 -9.16 -10.48
C ALA A 40 -16.27 -9.93 -11.37
N VAL A 41 -15.90 -11.13 -10.94
CA VAL A 41 -15.03 -12.05 -11.64
C VAL A 41 -15.77 -13.37 -11.80
N ARG A 42 -16.19 -13.74 -13.01
CA ARG A 42 -17.12 -14.86 -13.24
C ARG A 42 -18.39 -14.69 -12.39
N ASP A 43 -18.65 -15.64 -11.49
CA ASP A 43 -19.84 -15.65 -10.62
C ASP A 43 -19.56 -15.05 -9.22
N ASP A 44 -18.31 -14.62 -8.96
CA ASP A 44 -17.89 -14.10 -7.65
C ASP A 44 -17.93 -12.58 -7.62
N MET A 45 -18.48 -12.05 -6.54
CA MET A 45 -18.46 -10.62 -6.20
C MET A 45 -17.44 -10.36 -5.09
N ILE A 46 -16.45 -9.54 -5.40
CA ILE A 46 -15.35 -9.23 -4.49
C ILE A 46 -15.36 -7.72 -4.25
N ALA A 47 -15.41 -7.30 -2.99
CA ALA A 47 -15.36 -5.89 -2.66
C ALA A 47 -14.18 -5.59 -1.71
N ALA A 48 -13.60 -4.41 -1.83
CA ALA A 48 -12.63 -3.88 -0.89
C ALA A 48 -12.93 -2.43 -0.56
N ASP A 49 -12.79 -2.11 0.72
CA ASP A 49 -12.80 -0.76 1.25
C ASP A 49 -11.35 -0.23 1.33
N ALA A 50 -11.22 1.05 1.71
CA ALA A 50 -9.93 1.66 2.00
C ALA A 50 -9.13 0.79 2.99
N GLY A 51 -7.86 0.53 2.67
CA GLY A 51 -6.98 -0.33 3.47
C GLY A 51 -6.94 -1.79 3.01
N GLY A 52 -7.95 -2.28 2.28
CA GLY A 52 -7.92 -3.62 1.68
C GLY A 52 -6.87 -3.76 0.57
N ILE A 53 -6.60 -4.99 0.17
CA ILE A 53 -5.76 -5.31 -0.99
C ILE A 53 -6.48 -6.36 -1.82
N LEU A 54 -6.62 -6.09 -3.12
CA LEU A 54 -7.14 -7.06 -4.08
C LEU A 54 -6.04 -7.47 -5.06
N ALA A 55 -6.01 -8.74 -5.42
CA ALA A 55 -5.13 -9.25 -6.46
C ALA A 55 -5.93 -10.10 -7.45
N PHE A 56 -5.68 -9.90 -8.71
CA PHE A 56 -6.33 -10.62 -9.79
C PHE A 56 -5.27 -11.24 -10.69
N ALA A 57 -5.25 -12.57 -10.75
CA ALA A 57 -4.60 -13.31 -11.83
C ALA A 57 -5.21 -12.88 -13.17
N PRO A 58 -4.59 -13.22 -14.32
CA PRO A 58 -5.16 -12.94 -15.63
C PRO A 58 -6.64 -13.30 -15.71
N ASN A 59 -7.48 -12.32 -16.02
CA ASN A 59 -8.93 -12.48 -16.07
C ASN A 59 -9.63 -11.39 -16.88
N GLN A 60 -10.93 -11.59 -17.10
CA GLN A 60 -11.89 -10.54 -17.41
C GLN A 60 -12.70 -10.25 -16.16
N ARG A 61 -12.87 -8.97 -15.82
CA ARG A 61 -13.65 -8.54 -14.66
C ARG A 61 -14.41 -7.25 -14.93
N ARG A 62 -15.59 -7.14 -14.34
CA ARG A 62 -16.31 -5.88 -14.23
C ARG A 62 -15.91 -5.20 -12.92
N THR A 63 -15.49 -3.97 -13.02
CA THR A 63 -15.05 -3.16 -11.88
C THR A 63 -16.01 -1.99 -11.70
N VAL A 64 -16.60 -1.91 -10.52
CA VAL A 64 -17.57 -0.87 -10.18
C VAL A 64 -17.06 -0.09 -8.97
N VAL A 65 -16.93 1.22 -9.14
CA VAL A 65 -16.80 2.18 -8.07
C VAL A 65 -18.09 2.98 -8.03
N GLU A 66 -18.90 2.77 -7.00
CA GLU A 66 -20.09 3.59 -6.77
C GLU A 66 -19.65 5.04 -6.47
N ARG A 67 -20.48 6.00 -6.83
CA ARG A 67 -20.18 7.40 -6.54
C ARG A 67 -20.05 7.58 -5.03
N PRO A 68 -18.85 7.90 -4.52
CA PRO A 68 -18.64 8.01 -3.09
C PRO A 68 -19.46 9.15 -2.50
N VAL A 69 -20.05 8.93 -1.34
CA VAL A 69 -20.80 9.97 -0.60
C VAL A 69 -19.84 11.06 -0.09
N GLN A 70 -18.59 10.69 0.18
CA GLN A 70 -17.55 11.59 0.66
C GLN A 70 -16.25 11.37 -0.12
N GLY A 71 -15.81 12.38 -0.87
CA GLY A 71 -14.57 12.37 -1.60
C GLY A 71 -14.54 11.40 -2.79
N PRO A 72 -13.45 11.37 -3.56
CA PRO A 72 -13.25 10.44 -4.66
C PRO A 72 -12.81 9.05 -4.16
N TYR A 73 -12.99 8.05 -5.00
CA TYR A 73 -12.25 6.80 -4.88
C TYR A 73 -10.79 7.04 -5.26
N LEU A 74 -9.88 6.51 -4.45
CA LEU A 74 -8.44 6.55 -4.69
C LEU A 74 -7.85 5.16 -4.50
N ALA A 75 -7.04 4.73 -5.45
CA ALA A 75 -6.29 3.47 -5.34
C ALA A 75 -4.95 3.58 -6.06
N ASP A 76 -3.94 2.92 -5.50
CA ASP A 76 -2.74 2.59 -6.25
C ASP A 76 -2.94 1.25 -6.94
N VAL A 77 -2.47 1.16 -8.17
CA VAL A 77 -2.60 0.00 -9.05
C VAL A 77 -1.22 -0.43 -9.49
N LEU A 78 -0.94 -1.70 -9.30
CA LEU A 78 0.26 -2.36 -9.81
C LEU A 78 -0.18 -3.43 -10.78
N THR A 79 0.33 -3.38 -12.00
CA THR A 79 0.14 -4.46 -12.99
C THR A 79 1.47 -4.92 -13.55
N LEU A 80 1.63 -6.23 -13.71
CA LEU A 80 2.81 -6.82 -14.35
C LEU A 80 2.43 -8.11 -15.08
N PRO A 81 3.19 -8.53 -16.13
CA PRO A 81 3.00 -9.83 -16.72
C PRO A 81 3.14 -10.93 -15.67
N LEU A 82 2.23 -11.92 -15.69
CA LEU A 82 2.27 -13.02 -14.72
C LEU A 82 3.59 -13.82 -14.83
N THR A 83 4.13 -13.93 -16.04
CA THR A 83 5.43 -14.57 -16.31
C THR A 83 6.58 -13.94 -15.53
N ARG A 84 6.59 -12.61 -15.35
CA ARG A 84 7.61 -11.91 -14.57
C ARG A 84 7.54 -12.26 -13.08
N LEU A 85 6.33 -12.38 -12.53
CA LEU A 85 6.14 -12.87 -11.17
C LEU A 85 6.66 -14.29 -11.00
N GLU A 86 6.32 -15.18 -11.92
CA GLU A 86 6.73 -16.59 -11.90
C GLU A 86 8.25 -16.75 -12.05
N GLU A 87 8.90 -15.89 -12.83
CA GLU A 87 10.35 -15.84 -12.97
C GLU A 87 11.01 -15.39 -11.66
N ALA A 88 10.50 -14.34 -11.03
CA ALA A 88 10.99 -13.87 -9.74
C ALA A 88 10.81 -14.94 -8.66
N GLN A 89 9.67 -15.62 -8.63
CA GLN A 89 9.44 -16.72 -7.68
C GLN A 89 10.42 -17.87 -7.89
N ARG A 90 10.68 -18.26 -9.14
CA ARG A 90 11.69 -19.31 -9.46
C ARG A 90 13.09 -18.89 -9.06
N HIS A 91 13.47 -17.62 -9.27
CA HIS A 91 14.79 -17.09 -8.89
C HIS A 91 14.99 -17.13 -7.37
N GLU A 92 13.94 -16.83 -6.60
CA GLU A 92 13.94 -16.90 -5.14
C GLU A 92 13.74 -18.34 -4.60
N GLY A 93 13.64 -19.34 -5.47
CA GLY A 93 13.40 -20.73 -5.06
C GLY A 93 11.99 -20.95 -4.49
N LEU A 94 11.06 -20.05 -4.78
CA LEU A 94 9.68 -20.10 -4.34
C LEU A 94 8.79 -20.82 -5.36
N ARG A 95 7.76 -21.49 -4.88
CA ARG A 95 6.71 -22.06 -5.74
C ARG A 95 5.55 -21.08 -5.90
N PRO A 96 5.00 -20.91 -7.11
CA PRO A 96 3.79 -20.16 -7.32
C PRO A 96 2.66 -20.68 -6.43
N GLY A 97 2.02 -19.78 -5.71
CA GLY A 97 0.81 -20.06 -4.94
C GLY A 97 -0.45 -19.63 -5.71
N PRO A 98 -1.63 -20.08 -5.28
CA PRO A 98 -2.88 -19.57 -5.82
C PRO A 98 -3.03 -18.09 -5.47
N ILE A 99 -3.35 -17.26 -6.45
CA ILE A 99 -3.61 -15.84 -6.24
C ILE A 99 -5.04 -15.68 -5.74
N ALA A 100 -5.17 -15.50 -4.42
CA ALA A 100 -6.45 -15.20 -3.81
C ALA A 100 -6.89 -13.78 -4.17
N PRO A 101 -8.16 -13.55 -4.54
CA PRO A 101 -8.65 -12.22 -4.90
C PRO A 101 -8.56 -11.19 -3.77
N ARG A 102 -8.60 -11.62 -2.52
CA ARG A 102 -8.32 -10.78 -1.35
C ARG A 102 -7.02 -11.24 -0.73
N LEU A 103 -6.10 -10.29 -0.55
CA LEU A 103 -4.84 -10.54 0.13
C LEU A 103 -4.92 -10.01 1.56
N ASP A 104 -4.20 -10.68 2.44
CA ASP A 104 -4.05 -10.21 3.82
C ASP A 104 -3.17 -8.96 3.84
N ALA A 105 -3.81 -7.81 4.01
CA ALA A 105 -3.12 -6.52 4.12
C ALA A 105 -2.20 -6.45 5.35
N ALA A 106 -2.41 -7.32 6.35
CA ALA A 106 -1.57 -7.43 7.54
C ALA A 106 -0.30 -8.23 7.30
N ALA A 107 -0.22 -9.03 6.24
CA ALA A 107 1.00 -9.74 5.90
C ALA A 107 2.16 -8.76 5.67
N ALA A 108 3.30 -8.99 6.33
CA ALA A 108 4.44 -8.06 6.32
C ALA A 108 4.91 -7.72 4.90
N ALA A 109 4.88 -8.70 3.98
CA ALA A 109 5.25 -8.49 2.59
C ALA A 109 4.26 -7.55 1.88
N MET A 110 2.95 -7.70 2.10
CA MET A 110 1.93 -6.83 1.52
C MET A 110 1.99 -5.42 2.08
N ALA A 111 2.23 -5.26 3.38
CA ALA A 111 2.41 -3.95 3.99
C ALA A 111 3.63 -3.22 3.43
N ARG A 112 4.76 -3.92 3.25
CA ARG A 112 5.96 -3.36 2.60
C ARG A 112 5.69 -2.94 1.16
N LEU A 113 5.06 -3.84 0.40
CA LEU A 113 4.72 -3.60 -1.01
C LEU A 113 3.85 -2.35 -1.16
N ARG A 114 2.80 -2.23 -0.34
CA ARG A 114 1.92 -1.06 -0.33
C ARG A 114 2.66 0.24 -0.07
N LEU A 115 3.54 0.26 0.96
CA LEU A 115 4.34 1.44 1.28
C LEU A 115 5.31 1.81 0.15
N ARG A 116 5.95 0.82 -0.46
CA ARG A 116 6.91 1.02 -1.56
C ARG A 116 6.21 1.57 -2.80
N VAL A 117 5.09 0.96 -3.20
CA VAL A 117 4.27 1.45 -4.32
C VAL A 117 3.82 2.89 -4.07
N GLY A 118 3.28 3.17 -2.89
CA GLY A 118 2.84 4.51 -2.50
C GLY A 118 3.98 5.53 -2.54
N SER A 119 5.18 5.18 -2.07
CA SER A 119 6.34 6.07 -2.06
C SER A 119 6.84 6.40 -3.49
N ILE A 120 6.87 5.43 -4.38
CA ILE A 120 7.27 5.63 -5.77
C ILE A 120 6.28 6.54 -6.48
N LEU A 121 4.98 6.26 -6.40
CA LEU A 121 3.94 7.08 -7.02
C LEU A 121 3.85 8.50 -6.44
N THR A 122 4.47 8.72 -5.29
CA THR A 122 4.57 10.04 -4.66
C THR A 122 5.84 10.78 -5.06
N ALA A 123 6.93 10.04 -5.29
CA ALA A 123 8.23 10.59 -5.67
C ALA A 123 8.34 10.90 -7.18
N ASP A 124 7.54 10.25 -8.02
CA ASP A 124 7.62 10.35 -9.49
C ASP A 124 7.22 11.74 -10.05
N MET A 125 6.70 12.61 -9.22
CA MET A 125 6.48 14.02 -9.57
C MET A 125 7.75 14.88 -9.51
N ALA A 126 8.89 14.32 -9.11
CA ALA A 126 10.17 15.02 -8.99
C ALA A 126 11.29 14.20 -9.62
N ASP A 127 11.55 14.46 -10.91
CA ASP A 127 12.77 14.20 -11.69
C ASP A 127 13.73 13.09 -11.12
N HIS A 128 13.43 11.80 -11.38
CA HIS A 128 14.29 10.70 -10.93
C HIS A 128 14.80 9.86 -12.12
N ALA A 129 16.10 9.59 -12.09
CA ALA A 129 16.80 8.86 -13.13
C ALA A 129 16.20 7.45 -13.37
N VAL A 130 16.10 7.05 -14.65
CA VAL A 130 15.59 5.75 -15.15
C VAL A 130 16.20 4.53 -14.42
N THR A 131 17.44 4.63 -13.95
CA THR A 131 18.14 3.58 -13.19
C THR A 131 17.58 3.34 -11.79
N ALA A 132 17.12 4.41 -11.10
CA ALA A 132 16.49 4.27 -9.78
C ALA A 132 15.10 3.63 -9.89
N GLN A 133 14.39 3.91 -10.97
CA GLN A 133 13.07 3.34 -11.25
C GLN A 133 13.16 1.85 -11.59
N ALA A 134 14.16 1.42 -12.34
CA ALA A 134 14.39 0.01 -12.65
C ALA A 134 14.72 -0.82 -11.39
N ALA A 135 15.62 -0.32 -10.52
CA ALA A 135 15.94 -0.98 -9.25
C ALA A 135 14.73 -1.07 -8.31
N ALA A 136 13.94 -0.01 -8.22
CA ALA A 136 12.71 0.01 -7.44
C ALA A 136 11.67 -0.99 -7.97
N SER A 137 11.63 -1.22 -9.29
CA SER A 137 10.74 -2.19 -9.92
C SER A 137 11.11 -3.63 -9.57
N GLU A 138 12.38 -3.99 -9.59
CA GLU A 138 12.85 -5.33 -9.22
C GLU A 138 12.56 -5.64 -7.74
N ASP A 139 12.76 -4.67 -6.86
CA ASP A 139 12.43 -4.80 -5.45
C ASP A 139 10.92 -5.03 -5.21
N ILE A 140 10.06 -4.35 -5.98
CA ILE A 140 8.60 -4.55 -5.91
C ILE A 140 8.23 -5.96 -6.37
N ILE A 141 8.82 -6.42 -7.46
CA ILE A 141 8.57 -7.76 -8.00
C ILE A 141 9.02 -8.83 -7.00
N ALA A 142 10.18 -8.65 -6.36
CA ALA A 142 10.68 -9.55 -5.31
C ALA A 142 9.74 -9.59 -4.08
N ASP A 143 9.31 -8.43 -3.58
CA ASP A 143 8.33 -8.36 -2.47
C ASP A 143 7.01 -9.06 -2.84
N LEU A 144 6.55 -8.89 -4.08
CA LEU A 144 5.33 -9.50 -4.57
C LEU A 144 5.49 -11.02 -4.75
N ALA A 145 6.65 -11.48 -5.24
CA ALA A 145 6.98 -12.89 -5.39
C ALA A 145 6.91 -13.63 -4.05
N ILE A 146 7.48 -13.02 -3.00
CA ILE A 146 7.41 -13.54 -1.63
C ILE A 146 5.96 -13.55 -1.11
N ALA A 147 5.25 -12.44 -1.32
CA ALA A 147 3.89 -12.28 -0.79
C ALA A 147 2.85 -13.22 -1.41
N LEU A 148 3.07 -13.63 -2.66
CA LEU A 148 2.20 -14.53 -3.41
C LEU A 148 2.78 -15.96 -3.54
N ALA A 149 3.83 -16.28 -2.79
CA ALA A 149 4.35 -17.64 -2.72
C ALA A 149 3.36 -18.58 -2.01
N ALA A 150 3.50 -19.88 -2.26
CA ALA A 150 2.68 -20.89 -1.59
C ALA A 150 2.86 -20.81 -0.06
N PRO A 151 1.77 -20.88 0.73
CA PRO A 151 1.80 -20.62 2.17
C PRO A 151 2.74 -21.57 2.97
N ASP A 152 2.98 -22.76 2.47
CA ASP A 152 3.87 -23.75 3.07
C ASP A 152 5.36 -23.38 2.98
N GLN A 153 5.70 -22.34 2.21
CA GLN A 153 7.08 -21.88 2.02
C GLN A 153 7.43 -20.61 2.80
N MET A 154 6.46 -20.01 3.45
CA MET A 154 6.72 -18.82 4.26
C MET A 154 7.26 -19.23 5.62
N PRO A 155 8.55 -19.03 5.94
CA PRO A 155 9.01 -19.12 7.32
C PRO A 155 8.44 -17.93 8.08
N ALA A 156 7.27 -18.10 8.66
CA ALA A 156 6.78 -17.14 9.63
C ALA A 156 7.63 -17.25 10.89
N SER A 157 8.77 -16.56 10.94
CA SER A 157 9.40 -16.33 12.23
C SER A 157 8.40 -15.56 13.09
N ALA A 158 8.30 -15.91 14.38
CA ALA A 158 7.44 -15.20 15.32
C ALA A 158 7.70 -13.66 15.29
N GLY A 159 8.91 -13.24 14.90
CA GLY A 159 9.28 -11.84 14.70
C GLY A 159 8.58 -11.20 13.50
N GLN A 160 8.59 -11.85 12.35
CA GLN A 160 7.95 -11.34 11.13
C GLN A 160 6.44 -11.23 11.30
N TRP A 161 5.79 -12.22 11.91
CA TRP A 161 4.38 -12.14 12.25
C TRP A 161 4.06 -10.93 13.14
N ARG A 162 4.86 -10.69 14.21
CA ARG A 162 4.68 -9.53 15.09
C ARG A 162 4.82 -8.19 14.34
N VAL A 163 5.76 -8.09 13.42
CA VAL A 163 5.95 -6.91 12.59
C VAL A 163 4.73 -6.66 11.71
N ALA A 164 4.24 -7.70 11.04
CA ALA A 164 3.05 -7.61 10.20
C ALA A 164 1.83 -7.13 10.99
N GLN A 165 1.57 -7.76 12.13
CA GLN A 165 0.45 -7.38 13.01
C GLN A 165 0.61 -5.96 13.55
N ALA A 166 1.83 -5.54 13.92
CA ALA A 166 2.08 -4.18 14.37
C ALA A 166 1.76 -3.15 13.29
N ILE A 167 2.18 -3.41 12.05
CA ILE A 167 1.92 -2.53 10.91
C ILE A 167 0.42 -2.46 10.61
N SER A 168 -0.30 -3.58 10.64
CA SER A 168 -1.75 -3.60 10.47
C SER A 168 -2.44 -2.74 11.52
N LEU A 169 -2.14 -2.95 12.81
CA LEU A 169 -2.70 -2.15 13.90
C LEU A 169 -2.41 -0.64 13.75
N MET A 170 -1.20 -0.29 13.27
CA MET A 170 -0.85 1.09 13.00
C MET A 170 -1.70 1.69 11.87
N HIS A 171 -1.97 0.92 10.80
CA HIS A 171 -2.83 1.37 9.69
C HIS A 171 -4.28 1.54 10.13
N ASP A 172 -4.84 0.55 10.82
CA ASP A 172 -6.24 0.54 11.22
C ASP A 172 -6.56 1.64 12.24
N ARG A 173 -5.60 1.93 13.12
CA ARG A 173 -5.77 2.80 14.28
C ARG A 173 -4.82 4.00 14.28
N HIS A 174 -4.33 4.44 13.12
CA HIS A 174 -3.36 5.55 13.00
C HIS A 174 -3.81 6.85 13.65
N ARG A 175 -5.13 7.07 13.79
CA ARG A 175 -5.72 8.23 14.47
C ARG A 175 -5.65 8.17 15.98
N GLU A 176 -5.49 6.97 16.55
CA GLU A 176 -5.43 6.76 17.97
C GLU A 176 -4.02 7.08 18.54
N PRO A 177 -3.90 7.36 19.84
CA PRO A 177 -2.61 7.57 20.49
C PRO A 177 -1.87 6.24 20.69
N ILE A 178 -1.43 5.62 19.60
CA ILE A 178 -0.65 4.38 19.62
C ILE A 178 0.75 4.67 20.13
N THR A 179 1.20 3.87 21.10
CA THR A 179 2.57 3.87 21.62
C THR A 179 3.26 2.54 21.33
N LEU A 180 4.60 2.53 21.32
CA LEU A 180 5.36 1.28 21.21
C LEU A 180 4.97 0.28 22.31
N ALA A 181 4.73 0.79 23.52
CA ALA A 181 4.35 -0.03 24.66
C ALA A 181 2.95 -0.65 24.49
N SER A 182 1.98 0.10 23.93
CA SER A 182 0.64 -0.44 23.67
C SER A 182 0.68 -1.53 22.59
N LEU A 183 1.43 -1.29 21.50
CA LEU A 183 1.62 -2.29 20.45
C LEU A 183 2.31 -3.56 20.97
N ALA A 184 3.39 -3.42 21.71
CA ALA A 184 4.13 -4.55 22.26
C ALA A 184 3.25 -5.41 23.19
N ARG A 185 2.43 -4.74 24.03
CA ARG A 185 1.49 -5.43 24.94
C ARG A 185 0.43 -6.20 24.16
N GLU A 186 -0.16 -5.59 23.13
CA GLU A 186 -1.19 -6.20 22.29
C GLU A 186 -0.65 -7.42 21.53
N LEU A 187 0.60 -7.36 21.11
CA LEU A 187 1.30 -8.45 20.41
C LEU A 187 1.97 -9.48 21.33
N GLY A 188 1.77 -9.36 22.65
CA GLY A 188 2.32 -10.30 23.62
C GLY A 188 3.85 -10.36 23.65
N CYS A 189 4.53 -9.20 23.44
CA CYS A 189 5.99 -9.13 23.44
C CYS A 189 6.52 -7.90 24.19
N SER A 190 7.85 -7.86 24.40
CA SER A 190 8.48 -6.66 24.95
C SER A 190 8.70 -5.59 23.88
N CYS A 191 8.79 -4.31 24.27
CA CYS A 191 9.15 -3.20 23.36
C CYS A 191 10.49 -3.49 22.64
N ARG A 192 11.46 -4.06 23.36
CA ARG A 192 12.77 -4.43 22.80
C ARG A 192 12.62 -5.52 21.74
N SER A 193 11.82 -6.56 22.00
CA SER A 193 11.58 -7.64 21.03
C SER A 193 10.91 -7.12 19.77
N LEU A 194 9.95 -6.20 19.90
CA LEU A 194 9.29 -5.59 18.77
C LEU A 194 10.25 -4.73 17.93
N GLN A 195 11.09 -3.91 18.57
CA GLN A 195 12.12 -3.11 17.88
C GLN A 195 13.14 -3.98 17.15
N VAL A 196 13.57 -5.07 17.77
CA VAL A 196 14.49 -6.03 17.15
C VAL A 196 13.83 -6.67 15.93
N ALA A 197 12.57 -7.12 16.05
CA ALA A 197 11.84 -7.72 14.95
C ALA A 197 11.70 -6.76 13.76
N PHE A 198 11.39 -5.47 13.99
CA PHE A 198 11.33 -4.46 12.92
C PHE A 198 12.67 -4.30 12.21
N ARG A 199 13.76 -4.25 12.97
CA ARG A 199 15.11 -4.14 12.39
C ARG A 199 15.50 -5.37 11.58
N GLU A 200 15.23 -6.58 12.11
CA GLU A 200 15.53 -7.85 11.43
C GLU A 200 14.70 -8.04 10.17
N ALA A 201 13.46 -7.52 10.15
CA ALA A 201 12.60 -7.50 8.98
C ALA A 201 12.95 -6.37 7.99
N GLY A 202 14.03 -5.60 8.22
CA GLY A 202 14.44 -4.51 7.33
C GLY A 202 13.55 -3.27 7.37
N HIS A 203 12.66 -3.16 8.36
CA HIS A 203 11.79 -1.99 8.51
C HIS A 203 12.46 -0.85 9.29
N ALA A 204 11.99 0.37 9.02
CA ALA A 204 12.25 1.51 9.91
C ALA A 204 11.70 1.23 11.32
N THR A 205 12.08 2.05 12.30
CA THR A 205 11.56 1.88 13.66
C THR A 205 10.03 1.93 13.70
N PRO A 206 9.36 1.22 14.63
CA PRO A 206 7.90 1.25 14.74
C PRO A 206 7.31 2.67 14.78
N GLN A 207 8.01 3.60 15.45
CA GLN A 207 7.60 5.00 15.52
C GLN A 207 7.68 5.70 14.16
N ASN A 208 8.72 5.43 13.36
CA ASN A 208 8.87 5.99 12.03
C ASN A 208 7.84 5.41 11.06
N VAL A 209 7.54 4.13 11.16
CA VAL A 209 6.47 3.50 10.36
C VAL A 209 5.12 4.14 10.68
N LEU A 210 4.75 4.28 11.95
CA LEU A 210 3.51 4.94 12.36
C LEU A 210 3.46 6.42 11.91
N ALA A 211 4.59 7.13 11.99
CA ALA A 211 4.68 8.52 11.51
C ALA A 211 4.46 8.59 9.99
N GLY A 212 5.04 7.67 9.22
CA GLY A 212 4.81 7.54 7.78
C GLY A 212 3.33 7.30 7.47
N THR A 213 2.72 6.29 8.10
CA THR A 213 1.29 5.98 7.95
C THR A 213 0.39 7.20 8.19
N ARG A 214 0.71 8.00 9.22
CA ARG A 214 -0.04 9.22 9.52
C ARG A 214 0.15 10.32 8.49
N LEU A 215 1.36 10.45 7.95
CA LEU A 215 1.66 11.42 6.89
C LEU A 215 0.94 11.04 5.59
N ASP A 216 0.93 9.77 5.24
CA ASP A 216 0.21 9.25 4.06
C ASP A 216 -1.29 9.46 4.20
N ALA A 217 -1.87 9.13 5.36
CA ALA A 217 -3.26 9.40 5.66
C ALA A 217 -3.58 10.90 5.56
N ALA A 218 -2.74 11.77 6.13
CA ALA A 218 -2.91 13.21 6.05
C ALA A 218 -2.86 13.73 4.61
N ARG A 219 -1.94 13.20 3.77
CA ARG A 219 -1.86 13.56 2.36
C ARG A 219 -3.11 13.18 1.60
N ILE A 220 -3.63 11.97 1.82
CA ILE A 220 -4.88 11.52 1.22
C ILE A 220 -6.03 12.48 1.57
N TRP A 221 -6.11 12.90 2.83
CA TRP A 221 -7.11 13.84 3.30
C TRP A 221 -6.95 15.22 2.66
N LEU A 222 -5.73 15.71 2.48
CA LEU A 222 -5.47 16.98 1.80
C LEU A 222 -5.80 16.92 0.31
N LEU A 223 -5.66 15.78 -0.33
CA LEU A 223 -6.03 15.55 -1.72
C LEU A 223 -7.54 15.33 -1.92
N SER A 224 -8.31 15.02 -0.87
CA SER A 224 -9.77 14.88 -0.94
C SER A 224 -10.48 16.23 -0.74
N ASP A 225 -11.60 16.47 -1.46
CA ASP A 225 -12.23 17.78 -1.76
C ASP A 225 -12.76 18.64 -0.60
N ARG A 226 -12.55 18.29 0.66
CA ARG A 226 -13.26 18.97 1.77
C ARG A 226 -12.45 19.31 3.02
N HIS A 227 -11.12 19.22 3.00
CA HIS A 227 -10.37 19.30 4.24
C HIS A 227 -9.30 20.39 4.26
N SER A 228 -9.23 21.14 5.36
CA SER A 228 -8.17 22.09 5.66
C SER A 228 -6.95 21.40 6.30
N VAL A 229 -5.80 22.08 6.33
CA VAL A 229 -4.59 21.59 7.03
C VAL A 229 -4.88 21.24 8.50
N THR A 230 -5.82 21.96 9.13
CA THR A 230 -6.24 21.71 10.51
C THR A 230 -6.99 20.38 10.69
N THR A 231 -7.78 19.97 9.69
CA THR A 231 -8.50 18.68 9.71
C THR A 231 -7.57 17.50 9.51
N SER A 232 -6.38 17.71 8.92
CA SER A 232 -5.36 16.65 8.80
C SER A 232 -4.75 16.25 10.16
N LEU A 233 -4.96 17.05 11.22
CA LEU A 233 -4.58 16.70 12.60
C LEU A 233 -5.39 15.52 13.15
N ASP A 234 -6.59 15.26 12.61
CA ASP A 234 -7.38 14.08 12.95
C ASP A 234 -6.68 12.77 12.53
N SER A 235 -5.57 12.86 11.80
CA SER A 235 -4.69 11.73 11.50
C SER A 235 -3.78 11.30 12.66
N GLY A 236 -4.04 11.79 13.90
CA GLY A 236 -3.27 11.44 15.10
C GLY A 236 -1.96 12.21 15.25
N ILE A 237 -1.84 13.38 14.62
CA ILE A 237 -0.66 14.24 14.66
C ILE A 237 -0.89 15.36 15.67
N SER A 238 -0.07 15.40 16.73
CA SER A 238 -0.28 16.32 17.86
C SER A 238 0.34 17.72 17.71
N HIS A 239 1.19 17.96 16.68
CA HIS A 239 1.93 19.23 16.53
C HIS A 239 2.05 19.66 15.08
N LEU A 240 1.36 20.73 14.67
CA LEU A 240 1.34 21.30 13.31
C LEU A 240 2.74 21.63 12.74
N GLY A 241 3.62 22.21 13.55
CA GLY A 241 4.96 22.59 13.08
C GLY A 241 5.84 21.37 12.75
N ARG A 242 5.78 20.33 13.57
CA ARG A 242 6.50 19.07 13.31
C ARG A 242 5.89 18.32 12.12
N PHE A 243 4.57 18.36 12.00
CA PHE A 243 3.86 17.81 10.87
C PHE A 243 4.30 18.45 9.55
N ALA A 244 4.26 19.77 9.43
CA ALA A 244 4.63 20.46 8.20
C ALA A 244 6.09 20.18 7.78
N ALA A 245 7.01 20.09 8.76
CA ALA A 245 8.40 19.73 8.49
C ALA A 245 8.57 18.27 8.06
N ALA A 246 7.85 17.34 8.70
CA ALA A 246 7.86 15.92 8.34
C ALA A 246 7.21 15.70 6.98
N TYR A 247 6.07 16.33 6.71
CA TYR A 247 5.36 16.29 5.44
C TYR A 247 6.26 16.74 4.28
N ARG A 248 6.93 17.91 4.45
CA ARG A 248 7.85 18.41 3.43
C ARG A 248 9.03 17.47 3.17
N ARG A 249 9.55 16.80 4.21
CA ARG A 249 10.63 15.81 4.02
C ARG A 249 10.16 14.57 3.27
N SER A 250 8.93 14.13 3.52
CA SER A 250 8.37 12.91 2.90
C SER A 250 7.87 13.14 1.49
N PHE A 251 7.31 14.33 1.19
CA PHE A 251 6.62 14.60 -0.07
C PHE A 251 7.23 15.72 -0.89
N GLY A 252 8.31 16.37 -0.43
CA GLY A 252 8.97 17.45 -1.15
C GLY A 252 8.25 18.81 -1.09
N GLU A 253 6.98 18.83 -0.70
CA GLU A 253 6.08 19.99 -0.68
C GLU A 253 5.47 20.24 0.70
N ARG A 254 4.91 21.43 0.92
CA ARG A 254 4.19 21.75 2.16
C ARG A 254 2.73 21.31 2.06
N PRO A 255 2.05 20.96 3.18
CA PRO A 255 0.63 20.62 3.19
C PRO A 255 -0.27 21.66 2.50
N ALA A 256 0.06 22.97 2.64
CA ALA A 256 -0.66 24.04 2.00
C ALA A 256 -0.47 24.07 0.48
N GLN A 257 0.66 23.61 -0.04
CA GLN A 257 0.92 23.50 -1.48
C GLN A 257 0.09 22.35 -2.09
N THR A 258 0.06 21.19 -1.42
CA THR A 258 -0.83 20.09 -1.82
C THR A 258 -2.30 20.52 -1.92
N LEU A 259 -2.75 21.45 -1.05
CA LEU A 259 -4.10 22.02 -1.11
C LEU A 259 -4.27 22.99 -2.29
N SER A 260 -3.25 23.80 -2.62
CA SER A 260 -3.35 24.85 -3.64
C SER A 260 -3.23 24.33 -5.06
N GLU A 261 -2.56 23.23 -5.30
CA GLU A 261 -2.43 22.60 -6.61
C GLU A 261 -3.72 21.98 -7.15
N ARG A 262 -4.79 22.06 -6.35
CA ARG A 262 -6.13 21.57 -6.68
C ARG A 262 -7.08 22.60 -7.29
N THR A 263 -6.68 23.87 -7.34
CA THR A 263 -7.48 24.96 -7.90
C THR A 263 -7.13 25.18 -9.36
#